data_74d8f4b90ab3cb17ee730644b846526b
#
_entry.id   74d8f4b90ab3cb17ee730644b846526b
#
_cell.length_a   1.000
_cell.length_b   1.000
_cell.length_c   1.000
_cell.angle_alpha   90.00
_cell.angle_beta   90.00
_cell.angle_gamma   90.00
#
_symmetry.space_group_name_H-M   'P 1'
#
loop_
_entity.id
_entity.type
_entity.pdbx_description
1 polymer ?
#
loop_
_entity_poly.entity_id
_entity_poly.type
_entity_poly.pdbx_seq_one_letter_code
_entity_poly.pdbx_strand_id
1 'polypeptide(L)'
;MSEKSAEALKTIGEVAKELNLIELETGKAKTYILRFWEKEFPQLKPKLRAKGRRYYTPENVQLLKKIQYLLKDYLFHLLHLAVIKL
;
A
#
# COMPACT_ATOMS: atom_id res chain seq x y z
N MET A 1 -4.75 -11.41 -23.15
CA MET A 1 -6.15 -11.12 -22.96
C MET A 1 -6.30 -9.91 -22.09
N SER A 2 -6.82 -8.84 -22.69
CA SER A 2 -6.97 -7.60 -21.97
C SER A 2 -7.96 -7.71 -20.82
N GLU A 3 -8.92 -8.58 -20.95
CA GLU A 3 -9.90 -8.77 -19.90
C GLU A 3 -9.27 -9.23 -18.61
N LYS A 4 -8.21 -10.01 -18.74
CA LYS A 4 -7.54 -10.53 -17.54
C LYS A 4 -6.86 -9.42 -16.75
N SER A 5 -6.37 -8.39 -17.44
CA SER A 5 -5.79 -7.25 -16.74
C SER A 5 -6.85 -6.56 -15.90
N ALA A 6 -8.05 -6.40 -16.46
CA ALA A 6 -9.14 -5.78 -15.72
C ALA A 6 -9.53 -6.62 -14.51
N GLU A 7 -9.48 -7.94 -14.67
CA GLU A 7 -9.82 -8.84 -13.57
C GLU A 7 -8.75 -8.86 -12.49
N ALA A 8 -7.56 -8.39 -12.80
CA ALA A 8 -6.49 -8.35 -11.82
C ALA A 8 -6.57 -7.14 -10.90
N LEU A 9 -7.59 -6.32 -11.05
CA LEU A 9 -7.78 -5.20 -10.15
C LEU A 9 -8.12 -5.67 -8.75
N LYS A 10 -7.53 -5.02 -7.76
CA LYS A 10 -7.75 -5.38 -6.37
C LYS A 10 -8.31 -4.20 -5.61
N THR A 11 -9.17 -4.49 -4.64
CA THR A 11 -9.71 -3.44 -3.77
C THR A 11 -8.65 -2.98 -2.79
N ILE A 12 -8.88 -1.81 -2.20
CA ILE A 12 -7.93 -1.27 -1.22
C ILE A 12 -7.78 -2.21 -0.02
N GLY A 13 -8.86 -2.86 0.38
CA GLY A 13 -8.81 -3.82 1.48
C GLY A 13 -7.95 -5.03 1.13
N GLU A 14 -8.12 -5.55 -0.07
CA GLU A 14 -7.34 -6.69 -0.52
C GLU A 14 -5.85 -6.36 -0.57
N VAL A 15 -5.52 -5.17 -1.09
CA VAL A 15 -4.13 -4.77 -1.19
C VAL A 15 -3.51 -4.56 0.19
N ALA A 16 -4.26 -3.95 1.10
CA ALA A 16 -3.75 -3.75 2.45
C ALA A 16 -3.43 -5.08 3.11
N LYS A 17 -4.29 -6.09 2.92
CA LYS A 17 -4.04 -7.41 3.48
C LYS A 17 -2.84 -8.07 2.81
N GLU A 18 -2.72 -7.91 1.51
CA GLU A 18 -1.58 -8.48 0.78
C GLU A 18 -0.26 -7.88 1.28
N LEU A 19 -0.26 -6.60 1.63
CA LEU A 19 0.92 -5.93 2.14
C LEU A 19 1.08 -6.11 3.66
N ASN A 20 0.21 -6.92 4.25
CA ASN A 20 0.24 -7.18 5.68
C ASN A 20 0.00 -5.92 6.52
N LEU A 21 -0.79 -5.01 6.00
CA LEU A 21 -1.19 -3.80 6.72
C LEU A 21 -2.51 -4.10 7.41
N ILE A 22 -2.41 -4.76 8.55
CA ILE A 22 -3.56 -5.27 9.28
C ILE A 22 -3.40 -4.96 10.76
N GLU A 23 -4.49 -4.57 11.40
CA GLU A 23 -4.48 -4.40 12.84
C GLU A 23 -4.42 -5.76 13.50
N LEU A 24 -3.48 -5.91 14.41
CA LEU A 24 -3.25 -7.22 15.04
C LEU A 24 -4.44 -7.70 15.87
N GLU A 25 -5.11 -6.79 16.54
CA GLU A 25 -6.21 -7.17 17.42
C GLU A 25 -7.50 -7.50 16.70
N THR A 26 -7.82 -6.76 15.65
CA THR A 26 -9.11 -6.91 14.98
C THR A 26 -9.02 -7.61 13.63
N GLY A 27 -7.82 -7.67 13.05
CA GLY A 27 -7.65 -8.20 11.70
C GLY A 27 -8.14 -7.27 10.62
N LYS A 28 -8.51 -6.05 10.96
CA LYS A 28 -8.98 -5.09 9.98
C LYS A 28 -7.84 -4.54 9.15
N ALA A 29 -8.11 -4.34 7.86
CA ALA A 29 -7.13 -3.78 6.95
C ALA A 29 -6.91 -2.30 7.26
N LYS A 30 -5.65 -1.91 7.33
CA LYS A 30 -5.28 -0.51 7.59
C LYS A 30 -5.29 0.27 6.29
N THR A 31 -6.47 0.42 5.70
CA THR A 31 -6.59 1.07 4.40
C THR A 31 -6.19 2.54 4.42
N TYR A 32 -6.25 3.17 5.59
CA TYR A 32 -5.85 4.56 5.70
C TYR A 32 -4.38 4.78 5.36
N ILE A 33 -3.55 3.78 5.56
CA ILE A 33 -2.13 3.88 5.21
C ILE A 33 -1.98 3.97 3.69
N LEU A 34 -2.75 3.17 2.96
CA LEU A 34 -2.69 3.22 1.51
C LEU A 34 -3.21 4.54 0.96
N ARG A 35 -4.25 5.08 1.57
CA ARG A 35 -4.78 6.37 1.16
C ARG A 35 -3.78 7.48 1.42
N PHE A 36 -3.04 7.38 2.52
CA PHE A 36 -2.00 8.34 2.81
C PHE A 36 -0.88 8.25 1.78
N TRP A 37 -0.45 7.04 1.44
CA TRP A 37 0.61 6.86 0.45
C TRP A 37 0.15 7.36 -0.93
N GLU A 38 -1.10 7.15 -1.26
CA GLU A 38 -1.65 7.64 -2.52
C GLU A 38 -1.51 9.16 -2.61
N LYS A 39 -1.72 9.83 -1.49
CA LYS A 39 -1.60 11.27 -1.43
C LYS A 39 -0.14 11.72 -1.54
N GLU A 40 0.76 11.00 -0.91
CA GLU A 40 2.17 11.36 -0.88
C GLU A 40 2.91 10.98 -2.16
N PHE A 41 2.43 9.98 -2.86
CA PHE A 41 3.10 9.48 -4.07
C PHE A 41 2.18 9.63 -5.26
N PRO A 42 2.31 10.72 -6.03
CA PRO A 42 1.41 10.97 -7.16
C PRO A 42 1.42 9.88 -8.23
N GLN A 43 2.47 9.07 -8.28
CA GLN A 43 2.54 7.96 -9.22
C GLN A 43 1.48 6.89 -8.93
N LEU A 44 1.03 6.84 -7.69
CA LEU A 44 0.00 5.91 -7.29
C LEU A 44 -1.36 6.47 -7.68
N LYS A 45 -1.89 5.97 -8.78
CA LYS A 45 -3.17 6.43 -9.29
C LYS A 45 -4.11 5.24 -9.43
N PRO A 46 -4.75 4.84 -8.33
CA PRO A 46 -5.69 3.74 -8.43
C PRO A 46 -6.88 4.14 -9.30
N LYS A 47 -7.55 3.16 -9.85
CA LYS A 47 -8.73 3.42 -10.66
C LYS A 47 -9.93 3.61 -9.74
N LEU A 48 -10.63 4.71 -9.97
CA LEU A 48 -11.85 5.00 -9.20
C LEU A 48 -13.04 4.47 -9.97
N ARG A 49 -13.89 3.74 -9.28
CA ARG A 49 -15.10 3.20 -9.85
C ARG A 49 -16.31 3.84 -9.16
N ALA A 50 -17.49 3.25 -9.41
CA ALA A 50 -18.72 3.77 -8.83
C ALA A 50 -18.56 4.02 -7.33
N LYS A 51 -19.12 5.14 -6.86
CA LYS A 51 -19.10 5.52 -5.45
C LYS A 51 -17.69 5.74 -4.91
N GLY A 52 -16.75 6.08 -5.80
CA GLY A 52 -15.40 6.42 -5.38
C GLY A 52 -14.57 5.26 -4.89
N ARG A 53 -14.96 4.04 -5.20
CA ARG A 53 -14.18 2.88 -4.78
C ARG A 53 -12.86 2.83 -5.51
N ARG A 54 -11.80 2.51 -4.78
CA ARG A 54 -10.45 2.43 -5.34
C ARG A 54 -10.13 1.01 -5.75
N TYR A 55 -9.57 0.87 -6.94
CA TYR A 55 -9.10 -0.41 -7.45
C TYR A 55 -7.67 -0.26 -7.92
N TYR A 56 -6.82 -1.15 -7.49
CA TYR A 56 -5.39 -1.10 -7.75
C TYR A 56 -4.99 -2.10 -8.82
N THR A 57 -4.25 -1.60 -9.82
CA THR A 57 -3.71 -2.46 -10.87
C THR A 57 -2.50 -3.23 -10.35
N PRO A 58 -2.07 -4.27 -11.07
CA PRO A 58 -0.84 -4.98 -10.67
C PRO A 58 0.35 -4.03 -10.58
N GLU A 59 0.43 -3.04 -11.46
CA GLU A 59 1.51 -2.05 -11.39
C GLU A 59 1.42 -1.22 -10.12
N ASN A 60 0.20 -0.83 -9.74
CA ASN A 60 0.01 -0.10 -8.50
C ASN A 60 0.47 -0.92 -7.31
N VAL A 61 0.13 -2.22 -7.31
CA VAL A 61 0.50 -3.10 -6.21
C VAL A 61 2.02 -3.24 -6.11
N GLN A 62 2.69 -3.38 -7.25
CA GLN A 62 4.15 -3.47 -7.26
C GLN A 62 4.79 -2.20 -6.72
N LEU A 63 4.25 -1.05 -7.11
CA LEU A 63 4.76 0.21 -6.61
C LEU A 63 4.55 0.34 -5.10
N LEU A 64 3.39 -0.09 -4.62
CA LEU A 64 3.12 -0.06 -3.19
C LEU A 64 4.08 -0.95 -2.41
N LYS A 65 4.38 -2.12 -2.96
CA LYS A 65 5.33 -3.03 -2.31
C LYS A 65 6.70 -2.39 -2.24
N LYS A 66 7.10 -1.68 -3.28
CA LYS A 66 8.37 -0.99 -3.31
C LYS A 66 8.41 0.14 -2.29
N ILE A 67 7.32 0.89 -2.20
CA ILE A 67 7.19 1.97 -1.23
C ILE A 67 7.31 1.40 0.18
N GLN A 68 6.59 0.34 0.45
CA GLN A 68 6.60 -0.28 1.77
C GLN A 68 8.02 -0.75 2.13
N TYR A 69 8.69 -1.36 1.18
CA TYR A 69 10.04 -1.84 1.41
C TYR A 69 10.99 -0.68 1.74
N LEU A 70 10.92 0.38 0.96
CA LEU A 70 11.81 1.52 1.16
C LEU A 70 11.54 2.24 2.47
N LEU A 71 10.27 2.41 2.83
CA LEU A 71 9.92 3.07 4.08
C LEU A 71 10.34 2.24 5.29
N LYS A 72 10.18 0.94 5.19
CA LYS A 72 10.57 0.04 6.26
C LYS A 72 12.08 0.14 6.51
N ASP A 73 12.85 0.14 5.44
CA ASP A 73 14.29 0.24 5.53
C ASP A 73 14.71 1.59 6.12
N TYR A 74 14.05 2.65 5.67
CA TYR A 74 14.35 3.98 6.16
C TYR A 74 14.09 4.10 7.66
N LEU A 75 12.95 3.57 8.11
CA LEU A 75 12.62 3.60 9.54
C LEU A 75 13.60 2.79 10.36
N PHE A 76 14.04 1.65 9.81
CA PHE A 76 15.02 0.83 10.49
C PHE A 76 16.32 1.61 10.71
N HIS A 77 16.78 2.31 9.69
CA HIS A 77 17.99 3.11 9.79
C HIS A 77 17.85 4.23 10.82
N LEU A 78 16.69 4.89 10.85
CA LEU A 78 16.46 5.95 11.83
C LEU A 78 16.51 5.42 13.25
N LEU A 79 15.89 4.27 13.47
CA LEU A 79 15.89 3.66 14.79
C LEU A 79 17.29 3.24 15.20
N HIS A 80 18.05 2.71 14.26
CA HIS A 80 19.41 2.27 14.51
C HIS A 80 20.29 3.45 14.91
N LEU A 81 20.17 4.56 14.19
CA LEU A 81 20.95 5.76 14.50
C LEU A 81 20.58 6.32 15.88
N ALA A 82 19.30 6.27 16.21
CA ALA A 82 18.86 6.75 17.52
C ALA A 82 19.49 5.91 18.64
N VAL A 83 19.53 4.61 18.46
CA VAL A 83 20.14 3.72 19.45
C VAL A 83 21.63 4.01 19.60
N ILE A 84 22.30 4.22 18.48
CA ILE A 84 23.75 4.48 18.52
C ILE A 84 24.05 5.77 19.28
N LYS A 85 23.20 6.76 19.13
CA LYS A 85 23.43 8.04 19.79
C LYS A 85 23.16 8.01 21.30
N LEU A 86 22.43 7.02 21.73
CA LEU A 86 22.17 6.87 23.15
C LEU A 86 23.40 6.32 23.87
#